data_d465b466788df6e5694e18e4876916bf
#
_entry.id   d465b466788df6e5694e18e4876916bf
#
_cell.length_a   1.000
_cell.length_b   1.000
_cell.length_c   1.000
_cell.angle_alpha   90.00
_cell.angle_beta   90.00
_cell.angle_gamma   90.00
#
_symmetry.space_group_name_H-M   'P 1'
#
loop_
_entity.id
_entity.type
_entity.pdbx_description
1 polymer ?
#
loop_
_entity_poly.entity_id
_entity_poly.type
_entity_poly.pdbx_seq_one_letter_code
_entity_poly.pdbx_strand_id
1 'polypeptide(L)'
;MSKTETPQQKLWHLIKDMKFGMFTHRHADGKLHAHPLTTQNRSLDANGMLYFFVSRATELGQRVQADGNVGVSYGDPGKDTWVSITGTARVSEDRALKERLFNPLVKAWFPGGLEDPNLELIEVHIDHAEYWDIHESKMTQLLKMATAAVTGNPPQMGDHRQLTIG
;
A
#
# COMPACT_ATOMS: atom_id res chain seq x y z
N MET A 1 -8.55 -24.07 -18.53
CA MET A 1 -7.93 -22.76 -18.82
C MET A 1 -7.61 -22.07 -17.50
N SER A 2 -6.36 -21.75 -17.24
CA SER A 2 -6.00 -20.92 -16.11
C SER A 2 -6.55 -19.50 -16.35
N LYS A 3 -7.39 -19.00 -15.43
CA LYS A 3 -7.81 -17.59 -15.49
C LYS A 3 -6.56 -16.73 -15.36
N THR A 4 -6.34 -15.86 -16.31
CA THR A 4 -5.28 -14.86 -16.22
C THR A 4 -5.54 -13.98 -15.00
N GLU A 5 -4.55 -13.88 -14.12
CA GLU A 5 -4.63 -13.05 -12.93
C GLU A 5 -4.85 -11.57 -13.32
N THR A 6 -5.84 -10.93 -12.70
CA THR A 6 -6.07 -9.49 -12.93
C THR A 6 -4.98 -8.65 -12.27
N PRO A 7 -4.76 -7.40 -12.72
CA PRO A 7 -3.82 -6.49 -12.04
C PRO A 7 -4.13 -6.32 -10.56
N GLN A 8 -5.40 -6.23 -10.17
CA GLN A 8 -5.83 -6.12 -8.78
C GLN A 8 -5.50 -7.39 -7.98
N GLN A 9 -5.73 -8.56 -8.56
CA GLN A 9 -5.36 -9.85 -7.94
C GLN A 9 -3.85 -9.95 -7.75
N LYS A 10 -3.07 -9.57 -8.77
CA LYS A 10 -1.60 -9.56 -8.68
C LYS A 10 -1.13 -8.62 -7.58
N LEU A 11 -1.64 -7.40 -7.55
CA LEU A 11 -1.29 -6.43 -6.51
C LEU A 11 -1.63 -6.97 -5.11
N TRP A 12 -2.82 -7.53 -4.95
CA TRP A 12 -3.25 -8.09 -3.67
C TRP A 12 -2.36 -9.26 -3.22
N HIS A 13 -1.98 -10.16 -4.13
CA HIS A 13 -1.05 -11.26 -3.84
C HIS A 13 0.30 -10.75 -3.33
N LEU A 14 0.78 -9.62 -3.83
CA LEU A 14 2.04 -9.03 -3.40
C LEU A 14 1.98 -8.43 -2.00
N ILE A 15 0.87 -7.75 -1.65
CA ILE A 15 0.78 -6.94 -0.43
C ILE A 15 0.01 -7.58 0.72
N LYS A 16 -0.82 -8.60 0.48
CA LYS A 16 -1.76 -9.16 1.48
C LYS A 16 -1.09 -9.65 2.77
N ASP A 17 0.14 -10.13 2.68
CA ASP A 17 0.90 -10.63 3.83
C ASP A 17 1.80 -9.56 4.45
N MET A 18 1.88 -8.38 3.83
CA MET A 18 2.60 -7.22 4.36
C MET A 18 1.65 -6.43 5.26
N LYS A 19 1.89 -6.52 6.56
CA LYS A 19 0.99 -5.98 7.58
C LYS A 19 0.85 -4.47 7.51
N PHE A 20 1.94 -3.76 7.17
CA PHE A 20 2.00 -2.31 7.15
C PHE A 20 2.38 -1.80 5.79
N GLY A 21 1.68 -0.75 5.34
CA GLY A 21 2.11 0.10 4.25
C GLY A 21 2.63 1.44 4.81
N MET A 22 3.69 1.97 4.20
CA MET A 22 4.15 3.33 4.49
C MET A 22 3.26 4.31 3.71
N PHE A 23 2.36 4.95 4.42
CA PHE A 23 1.42 5.92 3.88
C PHE A 23 2.07 7.31 3.88
N THR A 24 2.26 7.87 2.70
CA THR A 24 2.92 9.16 2.49
C THR A 24 1.89 10.20 2.09
N HIS A 25 1.90 11.34 2.77
CA HIS A 25 1.04 12.48 2.48
C HIS A 25 1.85 13.77 2.48
N ARG A 26 1.26 14.83 1.96
CA ARG A 26 1.87 16.17 2.01
C ARG A 26 1.45 16.88 3.29
N HIS A 27 2.42 17.20 4.11
CA HIS A 27 2.25 17.99 5.32
C HIS A 27 1.87 19.45 5.01
N ALA A 28 1.38 20.19 6.00
CA ALA A 28 1.01 21.59 5.84
C ALA A 28 2.17 22.49 5.38
N ASP A 29 3.41 22.12 5.72
CA ASP A 29 4.63 22.83 5.29
C ASP A 29 5.05 22.49 3.84
N GLY A 30 4.28 21.67 3.12
CA GLY A 30 4.56 21.22 1.77
C GLY A 30 5.50 20.02 1.66
N LYS A 31 6.06 19.53 2.75
CA LYS A 31 6.98 18.38 2.77
C LYS A 31 6.20 17.08 2.82
N LEU A 32 6.83 16.00 2.38
CA LEU A 32 6.26 14.66 2.43
C LEU A 32 6.60 14.00 3.77
N HIS A 33 5.56 13.47 4.42
CA HIS A 33 5.67 12.70 5.64
C HIS A 33 5.08 11.31 5.41
N ALA A 34 5.69 10.26 5.97
CA ALA A 34 5.24 8.90 5.84
C ALA A 34 4.98 8.27 7.21
N HIS A 35 3.90 7.49 7.30
CA HIS A 35 3.49 6.79 8.51
C HIS A 35 3.18 5.33 8.20
N PRO A 36 3.58 4.37 9.06
CA PRO A 36 3.14 2.99 8.89
C PRO A 36 1.65 2.87 9.27
N LEU A 37 0.85 2.43 8.31
CA LEU A 37 -0.57 2.15 8.52
C LEU A 37 -0.91 0.71 8.15
N THR A 38 -1.83 0.11 8.88
CA THR A 38 -2.33 -1.22 8.58
C THR A 38 -3.37 -1.16 7.48
N THR A 39 -3.13 -1.90 6.39
CA THR A 39 -4.12 -2.09 5.34
C THR A 39 -5.27 -2.94 5.86
N GLN A 40 -6.49 -2.43 5.78
CA GLN A 40 -7.68 -3.08 6.34
C GLN A 40 -8.42 -3.98 5.36
N ASN A 41 -8.02 -3.97 4.10
CA ASN A 41 -8.63 -4.79 3.06
C ASN A 41 -8.58 -6.29 3.40
N ARG A 42 -9.64 -7.00 3.03
CA ARG A 42 -9.68 -8.46 2.99
C ARG A 42 -9.40 -9.00 1.59
N SER A 43 -9.64 -8.17 0.59
CA SER A 43 -9.35 -8.40 -0.82
C SER A 43 -9.16 -7.04 -1.51
N LEU A 44 -8.66 -7.05 -2.73
CA LEU A 44 -8.63 -5.88 -3.58
C LEU A 44 -9.58 -6.09 -4.75
N ASP A 45 -10.69 -5.37 -4.71
CA ASP A 45 -11.75 -5.47 -5.69
C ASP A 45 -11.42 -4.69 -6.99
N ALA A 46 -12.26 -4.86 -8.00
CA ALA A 46 -12.09 -4.17 -9.29
C ALA A 46 -12.13 -2.64 -9.18
N ASN A 47 -12.69 -2.11 -8.08
CA ASN A 47 -12.70 -0.67 -7.81
C ASN A 47 -11.32 -0.09 -7.43
N GLY A 48 -10.33 -0.94 -7.13
CA GLY A 48 -8.96 -0.52 -6.82
C GLY A 48 -8.82 0.35 -5.56
N MET A 49 -9.58 0.03 -4.50
CA MET A 49 -9.58 0.79 -3.26
C MET A 49 -8.76 0.12 -2.16
N LEU A 50 -7.89 0.87 -1.49
CA LEU A 50 -7.26 0.49 -0.23
C LEU A 50 -7.91 1.23 0.93
N TYR A 51 -7.96 0.61 2.10
CA TYR A 51 -8.62 1.15 3.27
C TYR A 51 -7.70 1.19 4.49
N PHE A 52 -7.74 2.32 5.20
CA PHE A 52 -6.94 2.55 6.40
C PHE A 52 -7.76 3.26 7.46
N PHE A 53 -7.62 2.86 8.73
CA PHE A 53 -8.15 3.65 9.83
C PHE A 53 -7.09 4.66 10.31
N VAL A 54 -7.51 5.89 10.48
CA VAL A 54 -6.67 6.98 10.99
C VAL A 54 -7.43 7.78 12.04
N SER A 55 -6.70 8.51 12.88
CA SER A 55 -7.31 9.45 13.81
C SER A 55 -7.50 10.81 13.15
N ARG A 56 -8.73 11.34 13.24
CA ARG A 56 -9.08 12.71 12.83
C ARG A 56 -8.23 13.76 13.55
N ALA A 57 -7.79 13.48 14.76
CA ALA A 57 -6.97 14.39 15.56
C ALA A 57 -5.53 14.51 15.05
N THR A 58 -5.07 13.59 14.20
CA THR A 58 -3.72 13.64 13.63
C THR A 58 -3.65 14.58 12.43
N GLU A 59 -2.48 15.09 12.16
CA GLU A 59 -2.27 15.90 10.97
C GLU A 59 -2.56 15.11 9.68
N LEU A 60 -2.20 13.83 9.61
CA LEU A 60 -2.53 12.98 8.48
C LEU A 60 -4.04 12.97 8.21
N GLY A 61 -4.85 12.73 9.25
CA GLY A 61 -6.31 12.72 9.12
C GLY A 61 -6.87 14.07 8.63
N GLN A 62 -6.28 15.17 9.05
CA GLN A 62 -6.67 16.52 8.61
C GLN A 62 -6.19 16.81 7.18
N ARG A 63 -4.96 16.45 6.85
CA ARG A 63 -4.34 16.77 5.55
C ARG A 63 -4.95 15.99 4.39
N VAL A 64 -5.39 14.76 4.60
CA VAL A 64 -6.06 13.97 3.55
C VAL A 64 -7.31 14.66 3.01
N GLN A 65 -8.04 15.39 3.86
CA GLN A 65 -9.20 16.16 3.42
C GLN A 65 -8.83 17.39 2.58
N ALA A 66 -7.67 17.99 2.84
CA ALA A 66 -7.20 19.18 2.13
C ALA A 66 -6.42 18.82 0.85
N ASP A 67 -5.67 17.72 0.86
CA ASP A 67 -4.88 17.22 -0.25
C ASP A 67 -4.95 15.69 -0.28
N GLY A 68 -5.68 15.15 -1.24
CA GLY A 68 -5.89 13.73 -1.42
C GLY A 68 -4.75 13.00 -2.12
N ASN A 69 -3.72 13.69 -2.60
CA ASN A 69 -2.60 13.04 -3.26
C ASN A 69 -1.73 12.30 -2.24
N VAL A 70 -1.68 10.99 -2.36
CA VAL A 70 -0.96 10.12 -1.40
C VAL A 70 -0.17 9.03 -2.11
N GLY A 71 0.82 8.50 -1.40
CA GLY A 71 1.54 7.31 -1.80
C GLY A 71 1.44 6.24 -0.71
N VAL A 72 1.42 4.98 -1.11
CA VAL A 72 1.51 3.84 -0.19
C VAL A 72 2.56 2.88 -0.70
N SER A 73 3.59 2.64 0.11
CA SER A 73 4.67 1.74 -0.25
C SER A 73 4.68 0.52 0.67
N TYR A 74 4.93 -0.64 0.08
CA TYR A 74 5.07 -1.90 0.80
C TYR A 74 6.44 -2.50 0.51
N GLY A 75 7.01 -3.18 1.49
CA GLY A 75 8.29 -3.85 1.33
C GLY A 75 8.40 -5.11 2.17
N ASP A 76 8.86 -6.17 1.56
CA ASP A 76 9.25 -7.41 2.23
C ASP A 76 10.70 -7.75 1.87
N PRO A 77 11.67 -7.33 2.68
CA PRO A 77 13.08 -7.59 2.41
C PRO A 77 13.43 -9.09 2.40
N GLY A 78 12.65 -9.90 3.11
CA GLY A 78 12.85 -11.36 3.16
C GLY A 78 12.53 -12.04 1.82
N LYS A 79 11.57 -11.46 1.08
CA LYS A 79 11.15 -11.94 -0.24
C LYS A 79 11.69 -11.09 -1.39
N ASP A 80 12.46 -10.04 -1.11
CA ASP A 80 12.90 -9.05 -2.09
C ASP A 80 11.73 -8.50 -2.94
N THR A 81 10.60 -8.23 -2.28
CA THR A 81 9.39 -7.73 -2.92
C THR A 81 9.10 -6.31 -2.45
N TRP A 82 8.88 -5.42 -3.39
CA TRP A 82 8.61 -4.01 -3.14
C TRP A 82 7.44 -3.57 -4.00
N VAL A 83 6.57 -2.74 -3.43
CA VAL A 83 5.40 -2.20 -4.14
C VAL A 83 5.29 -0.70 -3.86
N SER A 84 5.09 0.08 -4.90
CA SER A 84 4.83 1.52 -4.82
C SER A 84 3.47 1.82 -5.42
N ILE A 85 2.61 2.47 -4.65
CA ILE A 85 1.27 2.87 -5.06
C ILE A 85 1.15 4.38 -4.96
N THR A 86 0.60 4.98 -6.00
CA THR A 86 0.14 6.37 -5.99
C THR A 86 -1.38 6.35 -6.07
N GLY A 87 -2.02 7.18 -5.26
CA GLY A 87 -3.47 7.19 -5.24
C GLY A 87 -4.06 8.51 -4.75
N THR A 88 -5.38 8.54 -4.78
CA THR A 88 -6.18 9.66 -4.31
C THR A 88 -6.99 9.20 -3.09
N ALA A 89 -6.72 9.82 -1.96
CA ALA A 89 -7.33 9.50 -0.68
C ALA A 89 -8.49 10.44 -0.36
N ARG A 90 -9.50 9.88 0.28
CA ARG A 90 -10.60 10.64 0.88
C ARG A 90 -11.13 9.94 2.13
N VAL A 91 -11.82 10.68 2.97
CA VAL A 91 -12.56 10.12 4.10
C VAL A 91 -13.79 9.41 3.57
N SER A 92 -13.97 8.15 3.94
CA SER A 92 -15.17 7.38 3.59
C SER A 92 -16.32 7.72 4.57
N GLU A 93 -17.49 8.00 4.01
CA GLU A 93 -18.73 8.18 4.77
C GLU A 93 -19.56 6.88 4.83
N ASP A 94 -19.07 5.80 4.25
CA ASP A 94 -19.76 4.50 4.25
C ASP A 94 -19.67 3.82 5.60
N ARG A 95 -20.73 3.99 6.40
CA ARG A 95 -20.84 3.41 7.74
C ARG A 95 -20.79 1.89 7.72
N ALA A 96 -21.46 1.25 6.80
CA ALA A 96 -21.49 -0.20 6.68
C ALA A 96 -20.10 -0.78 6.38
N LEU A 97 -19.33 -0.12 5.52
CA LEU A 97 -17.95 -0.48 5.23
C LEU A 97 -17.07 -0.32 6.47
N LYS A 98 -17.19 0.81 7.17
CA LYS A 98 -16.48 1.09 8.42
C LYS A 98 -16.73 0.01 9.48
N GLU A 99 -17.98 -0.39 9.67
CA GLU A 99 -18.36 -1.47 10.59
C GLU A 99 -17.77 -2.81 10.17
N ARG A 100 -17.83 -3.14 8.88
CA ARG A 100 -17.31 -4.41 8.34
C ARG A 100 -15.79 -4.54 8.52
N LEU A 101 -15.04 -3.46 8.37
CA LEU A 101 -13.59 -3.44 8.48
C LEU A 101 -13.09 -3.25 9.92
N PHE A 102 -13.94 -2.77 10.82
CA PHE A 102 -13.58 -2.57 12.21
C PHE A 102 -13.24 -3.89 12.90
N ASN A 103 -12.19 -3.89 13.70
CA ASN A 103 -11.68 -5.09 14.35
C ASN A 103 -11.03 -4.75 15.70
N PRO A 104 -10.72 -5.77 16.54
CA PRO A 104 -10.14 -5.54 17.87
C PRO A 104 -8.83 -4.78 17.90
N LEU A 105 -8.00 -4.89 16.86
CA LEU A 105 -6.73 -4.14 16.78
C LEU A 105 -7.00 -2.65 16.58
N VAL A 106 -7.99 -2.31 15.77
CA VAL A 106 -8.43 -0.91 15.60
C VAL A 106 -8.99 -0.37 16.91
N LYS A 107 -9.78 -1.16 17.63
CA LYS A 107 -10.34 -0.78 18.93
C LYS A 107 -9.26 -0.42 19.97
N ALA A 108 -8.10 -1.06 19.92
CA ALA A 108 -6.99 -0.75 20.82
C ALA A 108 -6.49 0.71 20.67
N TRP A 109 -6.58 1.26 19.47
CA TRP A 109 -6.21 2.64 19.17
C TRP A 109 -7.37 3.64 19.35
N PHE A 110 -8.61 3.14 19.28
CA PHE A 110 -9.83 3.94 19.35
C PHE A 110 -10.75 3.37 20.45
N PRO A 111 -10.54 3.76 21.72
CA PRO A 111 -11.28 3.19 22.85
C PRO A 111 -12.80 3.35 22.75
N GLY A 112 -13.27 4.42 22.09
CA GLY A 112 -14.70 4.65 21.83
C GLY A 112 -15.32 3.72 20.79
N GLY A 113 -14.52 2.84 20.17
CA GLY A 113 -14.98 1.90 19.15
C GLY A 113 -15.48 2.59 17.89
N LEU A 114 -16.52 2.04 17.27
CA LEU A 114 -17.14 2.61 16.06
C LEU A 114 -17.70 4.02 16.25
N GLU A 115 -18.07 4.37 17.49
CA GLU A 115 -18.60 5.69 17.85
C GLU A 115 -17.51 6.67 18.30
N ASP A 116 -16.25 6.25 18.28
CA ASP A 116 -15.15 7.14 18.62
C ASP A 116 -15.12 8.33 17.65
N PRO A 117 -15.20 9.58 18.15
CA PRO A 117 -15.25 10.76 17.30
C PRO A 117 -13.98 10.99 16.46
N ASN A 118 -12.88 10.35 16.85
CA ASN A 118 -11.61 10.45 16.13
C ASN A 118 -11.42 9.33 15.09
N LEU A 119 -12.28 8.31 15.07
CA LEU A 119 -12.17 7.20 14.14
C LEU A 119 -12.62 7.60 12.73
N GLU A 120 -11.68 7.64 11.80
CA GLU A 120 -11.96 7.84 10.37
C GLU A 120 -11.47 6.66 9.55
N LEU A 121 -12.25 6.27 8.55
CA LEU A 121 -11.85 5.36 7.51
C LEU A 121 -11.39 6.18 6.30
N ILE A 122 -10.14 6.01 5.91
CA ILE A 122 -9.60 6.58 4.68
C ILE A 122 -9.71 5.52 3.58
N GLU A 123 -10.26 5.90 2.45
CA GLU A 123 -10.21 5.12 1.22
C GLU A 123 -9.24 5.76 0.23
N VAL A 124 -8.37 4.94 -0.34
CA VAL A 124 -7.39 5.35 -1.34
C VAL A 124 -7.74 4.68 -2.66
N HIS A 125 -8.17 5.48 -3.63
CA HIS A 125 -8.31 5.00 -5.00
C HIS A 125 -6.91 4.90 -5.63
N ILE A 126 -6.54 3.70 -6.10
CA ILE A 126 -5.24 3.46 -6.71
C ILE A 126 -5.24 4.05 -8.12
N ASP A 127 -4.39 5.03 -8.36
CA ASP A 127 -4.20 5.64 -9.69
C ASP A 127 -3.09 4.94 -10.47
N HIS A 128 -2.03 4.52 -9.76
CA HIS A 128 -0.86 3.86 -10.34
C HIS A 128 -0.24 2.91 -9.32
N ALA A 129 0.18 1.75 -9.77
CA ALA A 129 0.94 0.80 -8.98
C ALA A 129 2.12 0.23 -9.76
N GLU A 130 3.22 0.08 -9.08
CA GLU A 130 4.45 -0.46 -9.62
C GLU A 130 5.07 -1.44 -8.62
N TYR A 131 5.62 -2.54 -9.09
CA TYR A 131 6.22 -3.52 -8.20
C TYR A 131 7.56 -4.04 -8.72
N TRP A 132 8.37 -4.48 -7.79
CA TRP A 132 9.62 -5.19 -7.99
C TRP A 132 9.53 -6.47 -7.18
N ASP A 133 9.61 -7.60 -7.85
CA ASP A 133 9.46 -8.91 -7.23
C ASP A 133 10.59 -9.83 -7.71
N ILE A 134 11.58 -10.02 -6.84
CA ILE A 134 12.80 -10.74 -7.18
C ILE A 134 12.69 -12.16 -6.65
N HIS A 135 12.32 -13.10 -7.50
CA HIS A 135 12.19 -14.51 -7.16
C HIS A 135 13.51 -15.29 -7.11
N GLU A 136 14.63 -14.62 -7.39
CA GLU A 136 15.91 -15.27 -7.51
C GLU A 136 16.59 -15.45 -6.17
N SER A 137 17.34 -16.56 -6.02
CA SER A 137 18.17 -16.77 -4.83
C SER A 137 19.25 -15.69 -4.70
N LYS A 138 19.68 -15.41 -3.49
CA LYS A 138 20.77 -14.43 -3.23
C LYS A 138 22.04 -14.79 -3.98
N MET A 139 22.33 -16.09 -4.14
CA MET A 139 23.48 -16.55 -4.93
C MET A 139 23.34 -16.18 -6.40
N THR A 140 22.17 -16.38 -7.00
CA THR A 140 21.89 -16.00 -8.39
C THR A 140 22.02 -14.50 -8.59
N GLN A 141 21.50 -13.69 -7.65
CA GLN A 141 21.64 -12.24 -7.68
C GLN A 141 23.12 -11.81 -7.67
N LEU A 142 23.94 -12.40 -6.78
CA LEU A 142 25.37 -12.13 -6.69
C LEU A 142 26.11 -12.49 -7.99
N LEU A 143 25.77 -13.64 -8.57
CA LEU A 143 26.37 -14.05 -9.87
C LEU A 143 26.00 -13.08 -10.98
N LYS A 144 24.74 -12.63 -11.05
CA LYS A 144 24.32 -11.62 -12.05
C LYS A 144 25.05 -10.30 -11.85
N MET A 145 25.20 -9.84 -10.61
CA MET A 145 25.93 -8.62 -10.29
C MET A 145 27.42 -8.73 -10.67
N ALA A 146 28.07 -9.86 -10.37
CA ALA A 146 29.45 -10.11 -10.75
C ALA A 146 29.62 -10.10 -12.28
N THR A 147 28.72 -10.75 -13.01
CA THR A 147 28.71 -10.75 -14.47
C THR A 147 28.51 -9.33 -15.03
N ALA A 148 27.59 -8.56 -14.46
CA ALA A 148 27.37 -7.17 -14.87
C ALA A 148 28.62 -6.29 -14.66
N ALA A 149 29.33 -6.48 -13.55
CA ALA A 149 30.56 -5.75 -13.26
C ALA A 149 31.67 -6.03 -14.30
N VAL A 150 31.72 -7.26 -14.84
CA VAL A 150 32.71 -7.65 -15.85
C VAL A 150 32.30 -7.23 -17.27
N THR A 151 31.03 -7.38 -17.61
CA THR A 151 30.51 -7.11 -18.97
C THR A 151 30.09 -5.67 -19.21
N GLY A 152 29.91 -4.88 -18.14
CA GLY A 152 29.38 -3.51 -18.22
C GLY A 152 27.88 -3.41 -18.52
N ASN A 153 27.18 -4.54 -18.62
CA ASN A 153 25.74 -4.58 -18.85
C ASN A 153 24.99 -4.68 -17.51
N PRO A 154 24.02 -3.78 -17.23
CA PRO A 154 23.23 -3.86 -16.00
C PRO A 154 22.52 -5.20 -15.83
N PRO A 155 22.48 -5.77 -14.60
CA PRO A 155 21.80 -7.03 -14.36
C PRO A 155 20.29 -6.86 -14.45
N GLN A 156 19.60 -7.84 -15.00
CA GLN A 156 18.14 -7.93 -14.88
C GLN A 156 17.80 -8.76 -13.64
N MET A 157 17.19 -8.11 -12.66
CA MET A 157 16.89 -8.69 -11.34
C MET A 157 15.37 -8.79 -11.17
N GLY A 158 14.86 -10.01 -11.27
CA GLY A 158 13.45 -10.30 -10.97
C GLY A 158 12.44 -9.69 -11.95
N ASP A 159 11.23 -9.52 -11.45
CA ASP A 159 10.09 -8.99 -12.19
C ASP A 159 9.78 -7.56 -11.71
N HIS A 160 9.83 -6.62 -12.67
CA HIS A 160 9.49 -5.22 -12.43
C HIS A 160 8.43 -4.81 -13.44
N ARG A 161 7.26 -4.42 -12.94
CA ARG A 161 6.15 -4.01 -13.81
C ARG A 161 5.31 -2.90 -13.19
N GLN A 162 4.68 -2.16 -14.07
CA GLN A 162 3.59 -1.26 -13.73
C GLN A 162 2.26 -1.99 -13.92
N LEU A 163 1.33 -1.73 -13.01
CA LEU A 163 -0.01 -2.29 -13.04
C LEU A 163 -1.01 -1.19 -13.35
N THR A 164 -1.83 -1.40 -14.35
CA THR A 164 -2.97 -0.52 -14.63
C THR A 164 -4.14 -0.97 -13.77
N ILE A 165 -4.47 -0.14 -12.79
CA ILE A 165 -5.58 -0.32 -11.87
C ILE A 165 -6.61 0.75 -12.23
N GLY A 166 -7.71 0.32 -12.80
CA GLY A 166 -8.62 1.36 -13.21
C GLY A 166 -9.93 0.94 -13.59
#